data_8bc8577e1ef5ec3e4e76daf34f2f87da
#
_entry.id   8bc8577e1ef5ec3e4e76daf34f2f87da
#
_cell.length_a   1.000
_cell.length_b   1.000
_cell.length_c   1.000
_cell.angle_alpha   90.00
_cell.angle_beta   90.00
_cell.angle_gamma   90.00
#
_symmetry.space_group_name_H-M   'P 1'
#
loop_
_entity.id
_entity.type
_entity.pdbx_description
1 polymer ?
#
loop_
_entity_poly.entity_id
_entity_poly.type
_entity_poly.pdbx_seq_one_letter_code
_entity_poly.pdbx_strand_id
1 'polypeptide(L)'
;MAQPVLTAEEVLAWLETTSTKWRALIEEHPEILNLPCGVMGVATVGGLMQHIVAVELRFADQLSGLPPTEYAAIPFDSAAAIYATHERAVKVFRELLAADEDWDAKFDFVTRSMGPMRSSRKSVLFHAMLHAIRHYAQLATLVRQHGIKPGWPMDYLFMDMEPV
;
A
#
# COMPACT_ATOMS: atom_id res chain seq x y z
N MET A 1 -28.77 9.25 -14.71
CA MET A 1 -27.66 9.80 -13.91
C MET A 1 -26.67 8.70 -13.62
N ALA A 2 -25.37 9.00 -13.79
CA ALA A 2 -24.32 8.03 -13.42
C ALA A 2 -24.30 7.82 -11.90
N GLN A 3 -24.05 6.59 -11.47
CA GLN A 3 -23.84 6.29 -10.06
C GLN A 3 -22.45 6.81 -9.65
N PRO A 4 -22.28 7.37 -8.44
CA PRO A 4 -20.96 7.71 -7.94
C PRO A 4 -20.22 6.39 -7.61
N VAL A 5 -19.33 5.99 -8.48
CA VAL A 5 -18.55 4.75 -8.36
C VAL A 5 -17.07 5.11 -8.28
N LEU A 6 -16.40 4.70 -7.21
CA LEU A 6 -14.96 4.79 -7.09
C LEU A 6 -14.31 3.63 -7.87
N THR A 7 -13.49 3.95 -8.84
CA THR A 7 -12.79 2.95 -9.67
C THR A 7 -11.48 2.47 -9.04
N ALA A 8 -10.97 1.34 -9.52
CA ALA A 8 -9.68 0.81 -9.05
C ALA A 8 -8.52 1.73 -9.45
N GLU A 9 -8.60 2.37 -10.62
CA GLU A 9 -7.62 3.34 -11.11
C GLU A 9 -7.58 4.59 -10.22
N GLU A 10 -8.73 5.08 -9.76
CA GLU A 10 -8.79 6.22 -8.82
C GLU A 10 -8.19 5.86 -7.47
N VAL A 11 -8.45 4.65 -6.95
CA VAL A 11 -7.84 4.18 -5.69
C VAL A 11 -6.34 3.99 -5.85
N LEU A 12 -5.88 3.47 -6.99
CA LEU A 12 -4.46 3.31 -7.29
C LEU A 12 -3.76 4.68 -7.37
N ALA A 13 -4.37 5.67 -8.05
CA ALA A 13 -3.85 7.03 -8.12
C ALA A 13 -3.74 7.67 -6.72
N TRP A 14 -4.72 7.46 -5.86
CA TRP A 14 -4.68 7.90 -4.47
C TRP A 14 -3.54 7.24 -3.68
N LEU A 15 -3.37 5.94 -3.82
CA LEU A 15 -2.27 5.21 -3.20
C LEU A 15 -0.91 5.75 -3.66
N GLU A 16 -0.71 5.97 -4.96
CA GLU A 16 0.55 6.47 -5.51
C GLU A 16 0.86 7.89 -5.06
N THR A 17 -0.16 8.77 -5.04
CA THR A 17 -0.01 10.13 -4.52
C THR A 17 0.39 10.12 -3.05
N THR A 18 -0.25 9.27 -2.24
CA THR A 18 0.07 9.11 -0.82
C THR A 18 1.47 8.56 -0.64
N SER A 19 1.83 7.51 -1.36
CA SER A 19 3.15 6.85 -1.29
C SER A 19 4.28 7.79 -1.69
N THR A 20 4.10 8.58 -2.74
CA THR A 20 5.10 9.57 -3.19
C THR A 20 5.40 10.60 -2.11
N LYS A 21 4.38 11.10 -1.42
CA LYS A 21 4.53 12.07 -0.33
C LYS A 21 5.22 11.46 0.89
N TRP A 22 4.87 10.23 1.25
CA TRP A 22 5.54 9.50 2.33
C TRP A 22 6.99 9.18 2.00
N ARG A 23 7.28 8.79 0.76
CA ARG A 23 8.65 8.60 0.30
C ARG A 23 9.48 9.85 0.51
N ALA A 24 9.01 11.00 0.03
CA ALA A 24 9.72 12.28 0.18
C ALA A 24 9.97 12.61 1.65
N LEU A 25 8.99 12.43 2.53
CA LEU A 25 9.15 12.69 3.96
C LEU A 25 10.18 11.74 4.61
N ILE A 26 10.18 10.47 4.26
CA ILE A 26 11.14 9.50 4.81
C ILE A 26 12.55 9.74 4.24
N GLU A 27 12.67 10.18 2.98
CA GLU A 27 13.97 10.59 2.41
C GLU A 27 14.53 11.84 3.10
N GLU A 28 13.69 12.79 3.46
CA GLU A 28 14.07 13.99 4.23
C GLU A 28 14.37 13.66 5.71
N HIS A 29 13.66 12.69 6.28
CA HIS A 29 13.71 12.29 7.67
C HIS A 29 13.93 10.77 7.81
N PRO A 30 15.11 10.24 7.44
CA PRO A 30 15.36 8.79 7.45
C PRO A 30 15.26 8.16 8.85
N GLU A 31 15.41 8.95 9.91
CA GLU A 31 15.19 8.54 11.31
C GLU A 31 13.77 8.05 11.59
N ILE A 32 12.78 8.44 10.77
CA ILE A 32 11.40 7.95 10.86
C ILE A 32 11.35 6.43 10.88
N LEU A 33 12.16 5.74 10.08
CA LEU A 33 12.17 4.29 9.99
C LEU A 33 12.54 3.60 11.30
N ASN A 34 13.26 4.29 12.19
CA ASN A 34 13.70 3.78 13.50
C ASN A 34 12.75 4.12 14.65
N LEU A 35 11.70 4.92 14.39
CA LEU A 35 10.73 5.26 15.43
C LEU A 35 10.03 3.99 15.95
N PRO A 36 9.79 3.91 17.28
CA PRO A 36 9.06 2.80 17.86
C PRO A 36 7.66 2.68 17.27
N CYS A 37 7.24 1.46 16.98
CA CYS A 37 5.93 1.19 16.39
C CYS A 37 5.31 -0.05 17.07
N GLY A 38 4.06 0.07 17.52
CA GLY A 38 3.26 -1.05 18.05
C GLY A 38 2.18 -1.54 17.08
N VAL A 39 2.07 -0.92 15.89
CA VAL A 39 1.07 -1.30 14.89
C VAL A 39 1.42 -2.68 14.32
N MET A 40 0.45 -3.57 14.27
CA MET A 40 0.61 -4.96 13.76
C MET A 40 1.72 -5.76 14.47
N GLY A 41 2.11 -5.36 15.69
CA GLY A 41 3.14 -6.06 16.45
C GLY A 41 4.57 -5.88 15.91
N VAL A 42 4.80 -4.92 14.99
CA VAL A 42 6.15 -4.59 14.53
C VAL A 42 6.85 -3.63 15.48
N ALA A 43 8.17 -3.76 15.59
CA ALA A 43 8.95 -2.97 16.55
C ALA A 43 9.19 -1.53 16.11
N THR A 44 9.30 -1.30 14.81
CA THR A 44 9.68 0.00 14.23
C THR A 44 8.78 0.40 13.07
N VAL A 45 8.82 1.69 12.72
CA VAL A 45 8.16 2.21 11.51
C VAL A 45 8.71 1.53 10.25
N GLY A 46 10.00 1.22 10.17
CA GLY A 46 10.56 0.44 9.06
C GLY A 46 9.85 -0.91 8.90
N GLY A 47 9.58 -1.61 10.00
CA GLY A 47 8.79 -2.85 9.97
C GLY A 47 7.35 -2.64 9.52
N LEU A 48 6.71 -1.51 9.86
CA LEU A 48 5.39 -1.16 9.36
C LEU A 48 5.43 -0.88 7.85
N MET A 49 6.45 -0.14 7.38
CA MET A 49 6.65 0.12 5.96
C MET A 49 6.88 -1.16 5.17
N GLN A 50 7.71 -2.09 5.69
CA GLN A 50 7.86 -3.42 5.11
C GLN A 50 6.50 -4.12 5.00
N HIS A 51 5.68 -4.08 6.06
CA HIS A 51 4.36 -4.70 6.04
C HIS A 51 3.46 -4.10 4.95
N ILE A 52 3.45 -2.78 4.77
CA ILE A 52 2.68 -2.10 3.73
C ILE A 52 3.08 -2.63 2.34
N VAL A 53 4.35 -2.48 1.97
CA VAL A 53 4.80 -2.84 0.61
C VAL A 53 4.84 -4.35 0.38
N ALA A 54 4.99 -5.14 1.44
CA ALA A 54 4.90 -6.59 1.36
C ALA A 54 3.47 -7.06 1.02
N VAL A 55 2.45 -6.44 1.59
CA VAL A 55 1.06 -6.75 1.24
C VAL A 55 0.78 -6.39 -0.21
N GLU A 56 1.21 -5.21 -0.66
CA GLU A 56 1.09 -4.81 -2.06
C GLU A 56 1.74 -5.83 -3.00
N LEU A 57 3.04 -6.12 -2.82
CA LEU A 57 3.79 -6.99 -3.73
C LEU A 57 3.27 -8.44 -3.71
N ARG A 58 3.04 -9.00 -2.53
CA ARG A 58 2.62 -10.41 -2.38
C ARG A 58 1.24 -10.66 -2.97
N PHE A 59 0.34 -9.68 -2.93
CA PHE A 59 -0.95 -9.80 -3.61
C PHE A 59 -0.83 -9.50 -5.12
N ALA A 60 0.05 -8.61 -5.53
CA ALA A 60 0.37 -8.42 -6.95
C ALA A 60 0.91 -9.71 -7.58
N ASP A 61 1.85 -10.39 -6.92
CA ASP A 61 2.38 -11.69 -7.36
C ASP A 61 1.24 -12.69 -7.58
N GLN A 62 0.40 -12.88 -6.54
CA GLN A 62 -0.67 -13.88 -6.57
C GLN A 62 -1.78 -13.56 -7.58
N LEU A 63 -2.12 -12.29 -7.75
CA LEU A 63 -3.04 -11.85 -8.81
C LEU A 63 -2.49 -12.14 -10.22
N SER A 64 -1.17 -12.16 -10.36
CA SER A 64 -0.48 -12.53 -11.60
C SER A 64 -0.24 -14.04 -11.75
N GLY A 65 -0.76 -14.85 -10.83
CA GLY A 65 -0.57 -16.31 -10.84
C GLY A 65 0.82 -16.79 -10.40
N LEU A 66 1.59 -15.91 -9.75
CA LEU A 66 2.92 -16.22 -9.21
C LEU A 66 2.85 -16.59 -7.72
N PRO A 67 3.80 -17.36 -7.22
CA PRO A 67 3.95 -17.56 -5.77
C PRO A 67 4.29 -16.24 -5.09
N PRO A 68 3.75 -15.98 -3.89
CA PRO A 68 4.02 -14.72 -3.20
C PRO A 68 5.49 -14.60 -2.79
N THR A 69 6.11 -13.47 -3.04
CA THR A 69 7.46 -13.15 -2.59
C THR A 69 7.61 -13.41 -1.09
N GLU A 70 8.73 -14.03 -0.68
CA GLU A 70 9.01 -14.30 0.72
C GLU A 70 9.07 -12.99 1.54
N TYR A 71 8.31 -12.92 2.61
CA TYR A 71 8.17 -11.70 3.42
C TYR A 71 9.53 -11.20 3.96
N ALA A 72 10.35 -12.15 4.45
CA ALA A 72 11.67 -11.84 5.00
C ALA A 72 12.67 -11.31 3.96
N ALA A 73 12.41 -11.54 2.67
CA ALA A 73 13.26 -11.07 1.58
C ALA A 73 12.94 -9.62 1.15
N ILE A 74 11.86 -9.02 1.68
CA ILE A 74 11.45 -7.66 1.34
C ILE A 74 12.22 -6.66 2.20
N PRO A 75 13.07 -5.80 1.61
CA PRO A 75 13.93 -4.89 2.36
C PRO A 75 13.12 -3.71 2.92
N PHE A 76 13.60 -3.15 4.05
CA PHE A 76 12.96 -2.03 4.73
C PHE A 76 13.95 -1.09 5.46
N ASP A 77 15.19 -1.14 5.09
CA ASP A 77 16.29 -0.39 5.70
C ASP A 77 16.44 1.04 5.17
N SER A 78 15.79 1.34 4.06
CA SER A 78 15.83 2.67 3.44
C SER A 78 14.54 2.97 2.67
N ALA A 79 14.22 4.26 2.50
CA ALA A 79 13.11 4.68 1.65
C ALA A 79 13.26 4.13 0.23
N ALA A 80 14.44 4.18 -0.35
CA ALA A 80 14.70 3.67 -1.70
C ALA A 80 14.36 2.18 -1.84
N ALA A 81 14.78 1.35 -0.89
CA ALA A 81 14.51 -0.09 -0.90
C ALA A 81 13.02 -0.41 -0.72
N ILE A 82 12.37 0.27 0.22
CA ILE A 82 10.92 0.14 0.47
C ILE A 82 10.12 0.48 -0.80
N TYR A 83 10.39 1.65 -1.37
CA TYR A 83 9.61 2.13 -2.51
C TYR A 83 9.96 1.46 -3.83
N ALA A 84 11.12 0.85 -3.97
CA ALA A 84 11.40 -0.07 -5.09
C ALA A 84 10.44 -1.30 -5.06
N THR A 85 10.11 -1.80 -3.87
CA THR A 85 9.10 -2.86 -3.71
C THR A 85 7.71 -2.38 -4.07
N HIS A 86 7.31 -1.19 -3.60
CA HIS A 86 6.05 -0.54 -3.95
C HIS A 86 5.90 -0.35 -5.48
N GLU A 87 6.93 0.20 -6.14
CA GLU A 87 6.93 0.43 -7.59
C GLU A 87 6.73 -0.86 -8.40
N ARG A 88 7.32 -1.98 -7.93
CA ARG A 88 7.09 -3.29 -8.55
C ARG A 88 5.63 -3.72 -8.44
N ALA A 89 5.03 -3.57 -7.27
CA ALA A 89 3.62 -3.93 -7.06
C ALA A 89 2.68 -3.05 -7.90
N VAL A 90 2.89 -1.74 -7.89
CA VAL A 90 2.08 -0.78 -8.66
C VAL A 90 2.17 -1.04 -10.16
N LYS A 91 3.35 -1.37 -10.67
CA LYS A 91 3.51 -1.77 -12.07
C LYS A 91 2.61 -2.95 -12.42
N VAL A 92 2.61 -3.99 -11.60
CA VAL A 92 1.75 -5.17 -11.79
C VAL A 92 0.27 -4.80 -11.69
N PHE A 93 -0.13 -3.98 -10.74
CA PHE A 93 -1.53 -3.52 -10.65
C PHE A 93 -1.98 -2.78 -11.90
N ARG A 94 -1.14 -1.90 -12.46
CA ARG A 94 -1.45 -1.22 -13.73
C ARG A 94 -1.57 -2.18 -14.91
N GLU A 95 -0.69 -3.16 -15.00
CA GLU A 95 -0.74 -4.19 -16.05
C GLU A 95 -2.01 -5.01 -15.96
N LEU A 96 -2.41 -5.41 -14.75
CA LEU A 96 -3.65 -6.15 -14.51
C LEU A 96 -4.90 -5.31 -14.81
N LEU A 97 -4.92 -4.03 -14.45
CA LEU A 97 -6.04 -3.13 -14.74
C LEU A 97 -6.18 -2.82 -16.24
N ALA A 98 -5.07 -2.84 -16.98
CA ALA A 98 -5.08 -2.66 -18.43
C ALA A 98 -5.45 -3.94 -19.21
N ALA A 99 -5.45 -5.10 -18.56
CA ALA A 99 -5.81 -6.37 -19.17
C ALA A 99 -7.32 -6.62 -19.10
N ASP A 100 -7.83 -7.47 -20.01
CA ASP A 100 -9.23 -7.94 -19.97
C ASP A 100 -9.39 -9.06 -18.95
N GLU A 101 -9.47 -8.68 -17.68
CA GLU A 101 -9.53 -9.58 -16.54
C GLU A 101 -10.96 -9.76 -16.02
N ASP A 102 -11.34 -10.99 -15.69
CA ASP A 102 -12.57 -11.25 -14.94
C ASP A 102 -12.33 -10.92 -13.43
N TRP A 103 -12.65 -9.70 -13.04
CA TRP A 103 -12.45 -9.21 -11.67
C TRP A 103 -13.35 -9.87 -10.64
N ASP A 104 -14.45 -10.48 -11.03
CA ASP A 104 -15.35 -11.22 -10.14
C ASP A 104 -14.94 -12.71 -10.01
N ALA A 105 -14.02 -13.19 -10.85
CA ALA A 105 -13.47 -14.53 -10.74
C ALA A 105 -12.82 -14.75 -9.39
N LYS A 106 -13.12 -15.89 -8.78
CA LYS A 106 -12.51 -16.31 -7.51
C LYS A 106 -11.25 -17.12 -7.76
N PHE A 107 -10.23 -16.91 -6.94
CA PHE A 107 -9.00 -17.70 -6.95
C PHE A 107 -8.52 -17.99 -5.53
N ASP A 108 -7.66 -18.98 -5.41
CA ASP A 108 -7.03 -19.36 -4.15
C ASP A 108 -5.73 -18.54 -3.99
N PHE A 109 -5.52 -18.00 -2.81
CA PHE A 109 -4.33 -17.23 -2.45
C PHE A 109 -3.94 -17.52 -1.01
N VAL A 110 -2.72 -17.14 -0.64
CA VAL A 110 -2.18 -17.37 0.69
C VAL A 110 -1.98 -16.05 1.42
N THR A 111 -2.56 -15.96 2.61
CA THR A 111 -2.29 -14.87 3.56
C THR A 111 -1.24 -15.31 4.58
N ARG A 112 -0.51 -14.35 5.13
CA ARG A 112 0.51 -14.62 6.15
C ARG A 112 -0.09 -15.01 7.50
N SER A 113 -1.26 -14.44 7.83
CA SER A 113 -1.89 -14.63 9.15
C SER A 113 -2.94 -15.75 9.17
N MET A 114 -3.60 -16.03 8.05
CA MET A 114 -4.75 -16.95 7.98
C MET A 114 -4.50 -18.15 7.08
N GLY A 115 -3.33 -18.23 6.41
CA GLY A 115 -3.02 -19.30 5.47
C GLY A 115 -3.82 -19.22 4.17
N PRO A 116 -4.15 -20.37 3.56
CA PRO A 116 -4.89 -20.43 2.28
C PRO A 116 -6.30 -19.88 2.40
N MET A 117 -6.67 -19.02 1.47
CA MET A 117 -7.97 -18.34 1.41
C MET A 117 -8.48 -18.31 -0.03
N ARG A 118 -9.76 -17.99 -0.21
CA ARG A 118 -10.40 -17.79 -1.52
C ARG A 118 -11.22 -16.51 -1.53
N SER A 119 -11.02 -15.66 -2.55
CA SER A 119 -11.80 -14.44 -2.77
C SER A 119 -11.81 -14.07 -4.25
N SER A 120 -12.57 -13.02 -4.61
CA SER A 120 -12.51 -12.46 -5.96
C SER A 120 -11.21 -11.70 -6.18
N ARG A 121 -10.76 -11.64 -7.42
CA ARG A 121 -9.61 -10.85 -7.85
C ARG A 121 -9.77 -9.38 -7.45
N LYS A 122 -10.98 -8.83 -7.66
CA LYS A 122 -11.36 -7.47 -7.25
C LYS A 122 -11.15 -7.22 -5.76
N SER A 123 -11.65 -8.12 -4.90
CA SER A 123 -11.51 -7.95 -3.45
C SER A 123 -10.05 -7.96 -3.00
N VAL A 124 -9.22 -8.79 -3.62
CA VAL A 124 -7.79 -8.88 -3.29
C VAL A 124 -7.03 -7.63 -3.77
N LEU A 125 -7.32 -7.11 -4.97
CA LEU A 125 -6.74 -5.88 -5.47
C LEU A 125 -7.08 -4.68 -4.57
N PHE A 126 -8.37 -4.46 -4.31
CA PHE A 126 -8.81 -3.37 -3.43
C PHE A 126 -8.26 -3.52 -2.01
N HIS A 127 -8.19 -4.76 -1.49
CA HIS A 127 -7.57 -4.98 -0.19
C HIS A 127 -6.10 -4.53 -0.19
N ALA A 128 -5.30 -4.88 -1.19
CA ALA A 128 -3.90 -4.50 -1.25
C ALA A 128 -3.72 -2.97 -1.19
N MET A 129 -4.50 -2.22 -1.98
CA MET A 129 -4.42 -0.76 -2.05
C MET A 129 -4.96 -0.07 -0.78
N LEU A 130 -6.15 -0.45 -0.34
CA LEU A 130 -6.80 0.17 0.84
C LEU A 130 -6.12 -0.21 2.16
N HIS A 131 -5.49 -1.37 2.22
CA HIS A 131 -4.66 -1.78 3.35
C HIS A 131 -3.47 -0.83 3.54
N ALA A 132 -2.79 -0.47 2.45
CA ALA A 132 -1.71 0.51 2.49
C ALA A 132 -2.20 1.88 2.97
N ILE A 133 -3.29 2.40 2.42
CA ILE A 133 -3.90 3.68 2.85
C ILE A 133 -4.24 3.68 4.34
N ARG A 134 -4.82 2.59 4.84
CA ARG A 134 -5.12 2.43 6.27
C ARG A 134 -3.87 2.55 7.13
N HIS A 135 -2.78 1.89 6.75
CA HIS A 135 -1.53 1.93 7.50
C HIS A 135 -0.81 3.26 7.38
N TYR A 136 -0.88 3.94 6.25
CA TYR A 136 -0.38 5.31 6.12
C TYR A 136 -1.10 6.29 7.06
N ALA A 137 -2.42 6.13 7.28
CA ALA A 137 -3.14 6.92 8.26
C ALA A 137 -2.66 6.67 9.70
N GLN A 138 -2.38 5.41 10.06
CA GLN A 138 -1.78 5.06 11.35
C GLN A 138 -0.37 5.64 11.50
N LEU A 139 0.44 5.54 10.45
CA LEU A 139 1.79 6.13 10.39
C LEU A 139 1.75 7.64 10.61
N ALA A 140 0.79 8.35 10.00
CA ALA A 140 0.63 9.79 10.18
C ALA A 140 0.37 10.18 11.65
N THR A 141 -0.41 9.39 12.35
CA THR A 141 -0.64 9.59 13.79
C THR A 141 0.65 9.36 14.58
N LEU A 142 1.35 8.28 14.28
CA LEU A 142 2.57 7.88 14.98
C LEU A 142 3.68 8.93 14.82
N VAL A 143 3.98 9.37 13.59
CA VAL A 143 5.06 10.35 13.35
C VAL A 143 4.73 11.72 13.99
N ARG A 144 3.45 12.12 14.05
CA ARG A 144 3.04 13.33 14.77
C ARG A 144 3.30 13.24 16.27
N GLN A 145 3.13 12.08 16.89
CA GLN A 145 3.45 11.85 18.30
C GLN A 145 4.95 12.02 18.57
N HIS A 146 5.79 11.83 17.56
CA HIS A 146 7.24 12.05 17.59
C HIS A 146 7.68 13.43 17.07
N GLY A 147 6.73 14.37 16.89
CA GLY A 147 7.02 15.75 16.52
C GLY A 147 7.21 15.98 15.02
N ILE A 148 7.06 14.96 14.18
CA ILE A 148 7.15 15.07 12.72
C ILE A 148 5.74 15.26 12.17
N LYS A 149 5.54 16.32 11.40
CA LYS A 149 4.22 16.66 10.83
C LYS A 149 4.24 16.43 9.33
N PRO A 150 3.51 15.42 8.81
CA PRO A 150 3.20 15.35 7.38
C PRO A 150 2.57 16.67 6.95
N GLY A 151 3.09 17.29 5.89
CA GLY A 151 2.66 18.61 5.43
C GLY A 151 1.48 18.57 4.45
N TRP A 152 0.78 17.44 4.35
CA TRP A 152 -0.32 17.24 3.39
C TRP A 152 -1.50 16.51 4.04
N PRO A 153 -2.73 16.76 3.53
CA PRO A 153 -3.90 15.95 3.86
C PRO A 153 -3.85 14.61 3.12
N MET A 154 -4.39 13.54 3.74
CA MET A 154 -4.36 12.19 3.18
C MET A 154 -5.74 11.68 2.73
N ASP A 155 -6.78 12.47 2.94
CA ASP A 155 -8.14 12.09 2.59
C ASP A 155 -8.35 12.13 1.07
N TYR A 156 -9.20 11.23 0.57
CA TYR A 156 -9.50 11.12 -0.86
C TYR A 156 -10.04 12.42 -1.47
N LEU A 157 -10.76 13.24 -0.70
CA LEU A 157 -11.27 14.53 -1.13
C LEU A 157 -10.21 15.42 -1.79
N PHE A 158 -8.95 15.32 -1.36
CA PHE A 158 -7.86 16.16 -1.86
C PHE A 158 -7.25 15.66 -3.19
N MET A 159 -7.83 14.63 -3.81
CA MET A 159 -7.40 14.13 -5.11
C MET A 159 -7.87 15.02 -6.27
N ASP A 160 -9.03 15.70 -6.09
CA ASP A 160 -9.63 16.54 -7.13
C ASP A 160 -10.15 17.91 -6.64
N MET A 161 -9.80 18.28 -5.39
CA MET A 161 -10.25 19.55 -4.79
C MET A 161 -9.47 20.73 -5.37
N GLU A 162 -10.18 21.76 -5.82
CA GLU A 162 -9.61 23.00 -6.34
C GLU A 162 -10.05 24.21 -5.48
N PRO A 163 -9.17 25.21 -5.27
CA PRO A 163 -9.58 26.46 -4.64
C PRO A 163 -10.52 27.26 -5.55
N VAL A 164 -11.50 27.96 -4.97
CA VAL A 164 -12.44 28.84 -5.66
C VAL A 164 -11.99 30.30 -5.58
#